data_36e33393cc4457fb204c05c12596e9cc
#
_entry.id   36e33393cc4457fb204c05c12596e9cc
#
_cell.length_a   1.000
_cell.length_b   1.000
_cell.length_c   1.000
_cell.angle_alpha   90.00
_cell.angle_beta   90.00
_cell.angle_gamma   90.00
#
_symmetry.space_group_name_H-M   'P 1'
#
loop_
_entity.id
_entity.type
_entity.pdbx_description
1 polymer ?
#
loop_
_entity_poly.entity_id
_entity_poly.type
_entity_poly.pdbx_seq_one_letter_code
_entity_poly.pdbx_strand_id
1 'polypeptide(L)'
;MIDVIIIGTGNVSFHFSKVISNRNGLRLIGIYGRVRNIPDYFNKNISYSNDLKKIKYADIYIICVSDDAIGIVSDQLNVSEKSIVVHSSGSTNISYLSKHKKHGVLYPLQTFSYNREVNFSSIPIIIEANTNLVLDKIKEISNLISNEIIECDSQKRLSVHISAVFANNFSNHMNVIAEEILKI
;
A
#
# COMPACT_ATOMS: atom_id res chain seq x y z
N MET A 1 8.99 11.78 -14.24
CA MET A 1 8.44 10.43 -14.03
C MET A 1 8.97 9.92 -12.71
N ILE A 2 8.10 9.45 -11.82
CA ILE A 2 8.45 9.01 -10.47
C ILE A 2 8.61 7.50 -10.47
N ASP A 3 9.79 7.02 -10.06
CA ASP A 3 10.10 5.61 -9.97
C ASP A 3 9.55 5.00 -8.69
N VAL A 4 8.79 3.92 -8.83
CA VAL A 4 8.09 3.25 -7.74
C VAL A 4 8.55 1.80 -7.62
N ILE A 5 8.85 1.37 -6.40
CA ILE A 5 9.01 -0.05 -6.03
C ILE A 5 7.93 -0.40 -5.03
N ILE A 6 7.34 -1.59 -5.21
CA ILE A 6 6.39 -2.17 -4.28
C ILE A 6 7.06 -3.33 -3.55
N ILE A 7 6.86 -3.41 -2.23
CA ILE A 7 7.35 -4.50 -1.39
C ILE A 7 6.15 -5.23 -0.79
N GLY A 8 5.97 -6.47 -1.21
CA GLY A 8 4.82 -7.30 -0.90
C GLY A 8 4.18 -7.88 -2.16
N THR A 9 3.44 -8.97 -2.00
CA THR A 9 2.77 -9.69 -3.10
C THR A 9 1.31 -10.02 -2.78
N GLY A 10 0.70 -9.28 -1.86
CA GLY A 10 -0.71 -9.43 -1.50
C GLY A 10 -1.65 -8.61 -2.41
N ASN A 11 -2.94 -8.61 -2.06
CA ASN A 11 -3.99 -7.93 -2.82
C ASN A 11 -3.73 -6.43 -3.00
N VAL A 12 -3.30 -5.72 -1.95
CA VAL A 12 -2.97 -4.29 -2.01
C VAL A 12 -1.84 -4.03 -3.01
N SER A 13 -0.77 -4.82 -2.93
CA SER A 13 0.37 -4.77 -3.86
C SER A 13 -0.06 -5.00 -5.31
N PHE A 14 -0.93 -5.99 -5.55
CA PHE A 14 -1.47 -6.28 -6.87
C PHE A 14 -2.20 -5.08 -7.46
N HIS A 15 -3.11 -4.48 -6.71
CA HIS A 15 -3.88 -3.34 -7.19
C HIS A 15 -3.02 -2.08 -7.37
N PHE A 16 -2.05 -1.81 -6.47
CA PHE A 16 -1.08 -0.74 -6.69
C PHE A 16 -0.24 -0.99 -7.95
N SER A 17 0.19 -2.22 -8.21
CA SER A 17 0.97 -2.53 -9.41
C SER A 17 0.19 -2.23 -10.69
N LYS A 18 -1.11 -2.54 -10.72
CA LYS A 18 -1.99 -2.24 -11.86
C LYS A 18 -2.16 -0.73 -12.06
N VAL A 19 -2.50 0.01 -11.01
CA VAL A 19 -2.75 1.44 -11.14
C VAL A 19 -1.48 2.21 -11.48
N ILE A 20 -0.35 1.91 -10.86
CA ILE A 20 0.93 2.58 -11.11
C ILE A 20 1.43 2.32 -12.53
N SER A 21 1.30 1.08 -13.01
CA SER A 21 1.74 0.73 -14.38
C SER A 21 0.91 1.41 -15.47
N ASN A 22 -0.31 1.86 -15.16
CA ASN A 22 -1.24 2.48 -16.12
C ASN A 22 -1.39 3.99 -15.96
N ARG A 23 -0.57 4.65 -15.10
CA ARG A 23 -0.66 6.09 -14.86
C ARG A 23 0.55 6.84 -15.41
N ASN A 24 0.27 7.85 -16.24
CA ASN A 24 1.29 8.79 -16.66
C ASN A 24 1.91 9.51 -15.44
N GLY A 25 3.21 9.71 -15.46
CA GLY A 25 3.94 10.32 -14.34
C GLY A 25 4.53 9.32 -13.36
N LEU A 26 4.05 8.06 -13.32
CA LEU A 26 4.57 6.98 -12.49
C LEU A 26 5.24 5.89 -13.35
N ARG A 27 6.25 5.22 -12.79
CA ARG A 27 6.91 4.06 -13.40
C ARG A 27 7.15 2.99 -12.35
N LEU A 28 6.46 1.85 -12.46
CA LEU A 28 6.73 0.69 -11.62
C LEU A 28 8.01 0.00 -12.11
N ILE A 29 9.09 0.10 -11.34
CA ILE A 29 10.37 -0.50 -11.71
C ILE A 29 10.60 -1.88 -11.12
N GLY A 30 9.80 -2.30 -10.14
CA GLY A 30 9.83 -3.66 -9.63
C GLY A 30 8.94 -3.91 -8.44
N ILE A 31 8.73 -5.21 -8.20
CA ILE A 31 8.05 -5.73 -7.02
C ILE A 31 9.05 -6.64 -6.27
N TYR A 32 9.05 -6.53 -4.95
CA TYR A 32 9.87 -7.38 -4.07
C TYR A 32 8.97 -8.16 -3.11
N GLY A 33 9.25 -9.46 -2.94
CA GLY A 33 8.43 -10.33 -2.09
C GLY A 33 9.22 -11.45 -1.45
N ARG A 34 8.58 -12.27 -0.62
CA ARG A 34 9.23 -13.39 0.09
C ARG A 34 9.33 -14.66 -0.73
N VAL A 35 8.38 -14.89 -1.62
CA VAL A 35 8.27 -16.11 -2.42
C VAL A 35 9.28 -16.10 -3.57
N ARG A 36 9.71 -17.28 -4.02
CA ARG A 36 10.70 -17.40 -5.09
C ARG A 36 10.22 -16.78 -6.40
N ASN A 37 8.94 -16.98 -6.74
CA ASN A 37 8.33 -16.50 -7.96
C ASN A 37 7.19 -15.54 -7.62
N ILE A 38 6.97 -14.52 -8.45
CA ILE A 38 5.82 -13.65 -8.33
C ILE A 38 4.53 -14.48 -8.53
N PRO A 39 3.47 -14.27 -7.72
CA PRO A 39 2.19 -14.96 -7.92
C PRO A 39 1.62 -14.76 -9.33
N ASP A 40 0.93 -15.78 -9.85
CA ASP A 40 0.45 -15.81 -11.26
C ASP A 40 -0.56 -14.72 -11.62
N TYR A 41 -1.23 -14.13 -10.62
CA TYR A 41 -2.17 -13.03 -10.85
C TYR A 41 -1.49 -11.68 -11.13
N PHE A 42 -0.16 -11.56 -10.92
CA PHE A 42 0.60 -10.38 -11.35
C PHE A 42 0.96 -10.45 -12.84
N ASN A 43 1.14 -9.28 -13.44
CA ASN A 43 1.68 -9.20 -14.79
C ASN A 43 3.15 -9.71 -14.79
N LYS A 44 3.40 -10.76 -15.58
CA LYS A 44 4.72 -11.45 -15.66
C LYS A 44 5.83 -10.57 -16.26
N ASN A 45 5.48 -9.45 -16.91
CA ASN A 45 6.46 -8.51 -17.44
C ASN A 45 7.02 -7.54 -16.37
N ILE A 46 6.47 -7.56 -15.15
CA ILE A 46 6.98 -6.74 -14.05
C ILE A 46 8.26 -7.38 -13.49
N SER A 47 9.31 -6.57 -13.33
CA SER A 47 10.54 -7.02 -12.67
C SER A 47 10.22 -7.46 -11.24
N TYR A 48 10.62 -8.67 -10.89
CA TYR A 48 10.41 -9.25 -9.55
C TYR A 48 11.70 -9.77 -8.94
N SER A 49 11.85 -9.62 -7.64
CA SER A 49 12.93 -10.21 -6.85
C SER A 49 12.45 -10.63 -5.45
N ASN A 50 13.03 -11.68 -4.90
CA ASN A 50 12.83 -12.08 -3.51
C ASN A 50 14.04 -11.72 -2.61
N ASP A 51 14.95 -10.92 -3.09
CA ASP A 51 16.15 -10.49 -2.38
C ASP A 51 16.15 -8.97 -2.17
N LEU A 52 15.77 -8.53 -0.96
CA LEU A 52 15.76 -7.11 -0.59
C LEU A 52 17.17 -6.48 -0.57
N LYS A 53 18.22 -7.28 -0.46
CA LYS A 53 19.61 -6.77 -0.51
C LYS A 53 19.99 -6.25 -1.88
N LYS A 54 19.28 -6.69 -2.92
CA LYS A 54 19.45 -6.25 -4.32
C LYS A 54 18.40 -5.23 -4.74
N ILE A 55 17.77 -4.55 -3.78
CA ILE A 55 16.73 -3.58 -4.09
C ILE A 55 17.32 -2.43 -4.94
N LYS A 56 16.64 -2.14 -6.05
CA LYS A 56 17.04 -1.06 -6.96
C LYS A 56 16.72 0.30 -6.35
N TYR A 57 17.35 1.35 -6.87
CA TYR A 57 16.96 2.71 -6.54
C TYR A 57 15.56 3.01 -7.05
N ALA A 58 14.77 3.72 -6.25
CA ALA A 58 13.48 4.30 -6.61
C ALA A 58 13.26 5.61 -5.85
N ASP A 59 12.36 6.46 -6.37
CA ASP A 59 11.97 7.70 -5.69
C ASP A 59 11.08 7.40 -4.48
N ILE A 60 10.21 6.37 -4.61
CA ILE A 60 9.33 5.90 -3.54
C ILE A 60 9.28 4.37 -3.45
N TYR A 61 9.26 3.87 -2.22
CA TYR A 61 9.06 2.46 -1.86
C TYR A 61 7.76 2.32 -1.10
N ILE A 62 6.85 1.47 -1.58
CA ILE A 62 5.54 1.20 -0.95
C ILE A 62 5.57 -0.18 -0.31
N ILE A 63 5.56 -0.23 1.02
CA ILE A 63 5.51 -1.47 1.79
C ILE A 63 4.05 -1.91 1.90
N CYS A 64 3.71 -3.00 1.19
CA CYS A 64 2.38 -3.62 1.11
C CYS A 64 2.44 -5.05 1.65
N VAL A 65 2.89 -5.22 2.88
CA VAL A 65 2.97 -6.50 3.60
C VAL A 65 1.94 -6.52 4.73
N SER A 66 1.82 -7.65 5.45
CA SER A 66 1.00 -7.69 6.67
C SER A 66 1.53 -6.72 7.72
N ASP A 67 0.65 -6.18 8.55
CA ASP A 67 0.96 -5.15 9.53
C ASP A 67 2.14 -5.52 10.43
N ASP A 68 2.18 -6.77 10.93
CA ASP A 68 3.26 -7.30 11.76
C ASP A 68 4.63 -7.34 11.06
N ALA A 69 4.65 -7.37 9.73
CA ALA A 69 5.86 -7.45 8.94
C ALA A 69 6.41 -6.07 8.52
N ILE A 70 5.64 -4.98 8.69
CA ILE A 70 6.04 -3.64 8.22
C ILE A 70 7.34 -3.21 8.86
N GLY A 71 7.45 -3.28 10.19
CA GLY A 71 8.67 -2.90 10.92
C GLY A 71 9.87 -3.76 10.50
N ILE A 72 9.68 -5.08 10.42
CA ILE A 72 10.74 -6.03 10.04
C ILE A 72 11.27 -5.72 8.63
N VAL A 73 10.36 -5.47 7.68
CA VAL A 73 10.72 -5.12 6.30
C VAL A 73 11.41 -3.76 6.26
N SER A 74 10.88 -2.76 6.98
CA SER A 74 11.50 -1.44 7.11
C SER A 74 12.94 -1.53 7.59
N ASP A 75 13.20 -2.33 8.62
CA ASP A 75 14.56 -2.51 9.19
C ASP A 75 15.53 -3.17 8.22
N GLN A 76 15.05 -4.05 7.36
CA GLN A 76 15.85 -4.70 6.33
C GLN A 76 16.13 -3.82 5.10
N LEU A 77 15.31 -2.78 4.88
CA LEU A 77 15.47 -1.90 3.74
C LEU A 77 16.67 -0.98 3.91
N ASN A 78 17.59 -1.05 2.96
CA ASN A 78 18.70 -0.11 2.85
C ASN A 78 18.53 0.72 1.57
N VAL A 79 17.90 1.88 1.69
CA VAL A 79 17.55 2.76 0.59
C VAL A 79 18.18 4.13 0.76
N SER A 80 18.22 4.92 -0.32
CA SER A 80 18.77 6.28 -0.29
C SER A 80 17.97 7.18 0.65
N GLU A 81 18.64 8.04 1.40
CA GLU A 81 17.98 9.10 2.19
C GLU A 81 17.15 10.08 1.36
N LYS A 82 17.37 10.12 0.05
CA LYS A 82 16.57 10.94 -0.88
C LYS A 82 15.22 10.32 -1.19
N SER A 83 15.11 9.00 -1.09
CA SER A 83 13.90 8.23 -1.38
C SER A 83 12.89 8.34 -0.25
N ILE A 84 11.62 8.20 -0.60
CA ILE A 84 10.51 8.15 0.36
C ILE A 84 10.14 6.69 0.60
N VAL A 85 9.94 6.31 1.86
CA VAL A 85 9.41 4.99 2.23
C VAL A 85 8.04 5.15 2.86
N VAL A 86 7.04 4.49 2.32
CA VAL A 86 5.67 4.50 2.85
C VAL A 86 5.15 3.09 3.10
N HIS A 87 4.23 2.94 4.04
CA HIS A 87 3.44 1.72 4.16
C HIS A 87 1.98 1.96 3.79
N SER A 88 1.25 0.89 3.47
CA SER A 88 -0.15 0.93 3.05
C SER A 88 -1.12 0.39 4.11
N SER A 89 -0.73 0.36 5.37
CA SER A 89 -1.58 -0.12 6.48
C SER A 89 -2.47 0.99 7.05
N GLY A 90 -3.71 0.63 7.38
CA GLY A 90 -4.65 1.50 8.10
C GLY A 90 -4.39 1.55 9.60
N SER A 91 -3.81 0.49 10.19
CA SER A 91 -3.64 0.31 11.64
C SER A 91 -2.23 0.61 12.14
N THR A 92 -1.20 0.41 11.31
CA THR A 92 0.21 0.53 11.72
C THR A 92 0.62 2.00 11.87
N ASN A 93 1.27 2.33 12.98
CA ASN A 93 1.76 3.68 13.23
C ASN A 93 2.92 4.04 12.29
N ILE A 94 2.99 5.31 11.85
CA ILE A 94 4.06 5.83 10.99
C ILE A 94 5.46 5.63 11.58
N SER A 95 5.60 5.59 12.92
CA SER A 95 6.88 5.42 13.62
C SER A 95 7.62 4.12 13.29
N TYR A 96 6.93 3.10 12.78
CA TYR A 96 7.59 1.87 12.30
C TYR A 96 8.52 2.11 11.10
N LEU A 97 8.43 3.29 10.47
CA LEU A 97 9.31 3.69 9.38
C LEU A 97 10.36 4.72 9.80
N SER A 98 10.50 5.04 11.09
CA SER A 98 11.37 6.11 11.61
C SER A 98 12.85 5.96 11.30
N LYS A 99 13.31 4.75 10.93
CA LYS A 99 14.65 4.51 10.39
C LYS A 99 14.92 5.31 9.11
N HIS A 100 13.89 5.58 8.30
CA HIS A 100 14.02 6.27 7.03
C HIS A 100 13.84 7.78 7.21
N LYS A 101 14.76 8.57 6.64
CA LYS A 101 14.74 10.03 6.76
C LYS A 101 13.47 10.68 6.22
N LYS A 102 12.94 10.11 5.14
CA LYS A 102 11.68 10.51 4.51
C LYS A 102 10.72 9.34 4.53
N HIS A 103 9.69 9.43 5.35
CA HIS A 103 8.74 8.33 5.49
C HIS A 103 7.32 8.83 5.70
N GLY A 104 6.37 7.95 5.44
CA GLY A 104 4.96 8.27 5.55
C GLY A 104 4.04 7.08 5.36
N VAL A 105 2.79 7.39 5.11
CA VAL A 105 1.72 6.42 4.86
C VAL A 105 1.01 6.78 3.57
N LEU A 106 0.65 5.75 2.81
CA LEU A 106 -0.15 5.83 1.60
C LEU A 106 -1.18 4.69 1.67
N TYR A 107 -2.27 4.93 2.41
CA TYR A 107 -3.27 3.91 2.73
C TYR A 107 -4.55 4.09 1.91
N PRO A 108 -4.83 3.21 0.94
CA PRO A 108 -6.11 3.20 0.24
C PRO A 108 -7.20 2.60 1.14
N LEU A 109 -8.25 3.37 1.42
CA LEU A 109 -9.37 2.95 2.26
C LEU A 109 -10.32 2.04 1.47
N GLN A 110 -9.92 0.80 1.25
CA GLN A 110 -10.65 -0.19 0.47
C GLN A 110 -10.31 -1.61 0.89
N THR A 111 -11.27 -2.52 0.77
CA THR A 111 -11.04 -3.97 0.85
C THR A 111 -10.67 -4.48 -0.56
N PHE A 112 -9.48 -5.03 -0.68
CA PHE A 112 -8.94 -5.53 -1.94
C PHE A 112 -9.01 -7.06 -2.05
N SER A 113 -9.39 -7.51 -3.25
CA SER A 113 -9.26 -8.90 -3.68
C SER A 113 -8.73 -8.91 -5.12
N TYR A 114 -7.80 -9.79 -5.45
CA TYR A 114 -7.25 -9.90 -6.81
C TYR A 114 -8.32 -10.30 -7.86
N ASN A 115 -9.42 -10.93 -7.43
CA ASN A 115 -10.53 -11.34 -8.30
C ASN A 115 -11.52 -10.22 -8.64
N ARG A 116 -11.38 -9.03 -8.04
CA ARG A 116 -12.31 -7.92 -8.21
C ARG A 116 -11.59 -6.71 -8.79
N GLU A 117 -12.13 -6.19 -9.88
CA GLU A 117 -11.64 -4.91 -10.42
C GLU A 117 -12.00 -3.76 -9.48
N VAL A 118 -11.07 -2.83 -9.35
CA VAL A 118 -11.20 -1.68 -8.47
C VAL A 118 -10.84 -0.41 -9.23
N ASN A 119 -11.71 0.59 -9.17
CA ASN A 119 -11.43 1.91 -9.69
C ASN A 119 -10.72 2.76 -8.65
N PHE A 120 -9.40 2.90 -8.76
CA PHE A 120 -8.61 3.70 -7.81
C PHE A 120 -9.00 5.18 -7.77
N SER A 121 -9.54 5.75 -8.85
CA SER A 121 -9.92 7.17 -8.88
C SER A 121 -11.00 7.53 -7.85
N SER A 122 -11.80 6.56 -7.42
CA SER A 122 -12.88 6.74 -6.42
C SER A 122 -12.55 6.17 -5.04
N ILE A 123 -11.31 5.72 -4.82
CA ILE A 123 -10.88 5.21 -3.51
C ILE A 123 -10.23 6.33 -2.72
N PRO A 124 -10.72 6.68 -1.52
CA PRO A 124 -10.03 7.60 -0.64
C PRO A 124 -8.64 7.06 -0.28
N ILE A 125 -7.61 7.87 -0.48
CA ILE A 125 -6.26 7.57 -0.04
C ILE A 125 -5.93 8.43 1.18
N ILE A 126 -5.68 7.77 2.29
CA ILE A 126 -5.26 8.42 3.52
C ILE A 126 -3.75 8.52 3.54
N ILE A 127 -3.25 9.75 3.74
CA ILE A 127 -1.83 10.05 3.73
C ILE A 127 -1.38 10.64 5.06
N GLU A 128 -0.14 10.32 5.43
CA GLU A 128 0.59 10.86 6.58
C GLU A 128 2.07 10.93 6.23
N ALA A 129 2.79 11.89 6.78
CA ALA A 129 4.24 11.98 6.59
C ALA A 129 4.94 12.56 7.82
N ASN A 130 6.25 12.28 7.92
CA ASN A 130 7.08 12.79 9.01
C ASN A 130 7.44 14.27 8.87
N THR A 131 7.28 14.88 7.69
CA THR A 131 7.49 16.31 7.42
C THR A 131 6.53 16.81 6.34
N ASN A 132 6.23 18.12 6.33
CA ASN A 132 5.37 18.74 5.32
C ASN A 132 5.93 18.55 3.89
N LEU A 133 7.25 18.65 3.72
CA LEU A 133 7.89 18.43 2.41
C LEU A 133 7.65 17.00 1.87
N VAL A 134 7.68 16.00 2.75
CA VAL A 134 7.40 14.61 2.37
C VAL A 134 5.91 14.42 2.14
N LEU A 135 5.05 15.07 2.94
CA LEU A 135 3.61 15.04 2.78
C LEU A 135 3.18 15.58 1.40
N ASP A 136 3.73 16.71 0.99
CA ASP A 136 3.46 17.30 -0.33
C ASP A 136 3.83 16.34 -1.47
N LYS A 137 4.96 15.63 -1.33
CA LYS A 137 5.38 14.63 -2.33
C LYS A 137 4.49 13.39 -2.34
N ILE A 138 4.07 12.88 -1.18
CA ILE A 138 3.12 11.77 -1.11
C ILE A 138 1.77 12.20 -1.69
N LYS A 139 1.32 13.43 -1.44
CA LYS A 139 0.10 14.00 -1.98
C LYS A 139 0.16 14.12 -3.52
N GLU A 140 1.30 14.59 -4.07
CA GLU A 140 1.53 14.63 -5.51
C GLU A 140 1.34 13.26 -6.16
N ILE A 141 1.96 12.22 -5.56
CA ILE A 141 1.86 10.83 -6.04
C ILE A 141 0.43 10.30 -5.90
N SER A 142 -0.22 10.58 -4.77
CA SER A 142 -1.59 10.14 -4.50
C SER A 142 -2.60 10.73 -5.49
N ASN A 143 -2.46 12.01 -5.85
CA ASN A 143 -3.29 12.68 -6.84
C ASN A 143 -3.18 12.10 -8.26
N LEU A 144 -2.08 11.39 -8.56
CA LEU A 144 -1.95 10.68 -9.84
C LEU A 144 -2.82 9.41 -9.88
N ILE A 145 -3.22 8.84 -8.74
CA ILE A 145 -3.94 7.56 -8.67
C ILE A 145 -5.36 7.67 -8.13
N SER A 146 -5.67 8.72 -7.34
CA SER A 146 -7.02 8.93 -6.78
C SER A 146 -7.43 10.40 -6.84
N ASN A 147 -8.74 10.64 -6.87
CA ASN A 147 -9.33 11.97 -6.77
C ASN A 147 -9.63 12.38 -5.32
N GLU A 148 -9.55 11.45 -4.36
CA GLU A 148 -9.91 11.66 -2.96
C GLU A 148 -8.70 11.41 -2.06
N ILE A 149 -8.10 12.49 -1.56
CA ILE A 149 -6.95 12.44 -0.66
C ILE A 149 -7.34 12.99 0.71
N ILE A 150 -7.06 12.23 1.75
CA ILE A 150 -7.36 12.59 3.14
C ILE A 150 -6.07 12.62 3.94
N GLU A 151 -5.77 13.76 4.53
CA GLU A 151 -4.62 13.91 5.43
C GLU A 151 -5.05 13.67 6.88
N CYS A 152 -4.41 12.75 7.56
CA CYS A 152 -4.60 12.59 9.00
C CYS A 152 -3.42 11.83 9.64
N ASP A 153 -3.30 11.97 10.96
CA ASP A 153 -2.32 11.25 11.74
C ASP A 153 -2.66 9.76 11.94
N SER A 154 -1.72 9.01 12.50
CA SER A 154 -1.85 7.58 12.75
C SER A 154 -3.03 7.22 13.66
N GLN A 155 -3.37 8.06 14.64
CA GLN A 155 -4.47 7.80 15.56
C GLN A 155 -5.83 7.94 14.86
N LYS A 156 -6.00 9.02 14.10
CA LYS A 156 -7.23 9.25 13.32
C LYS A 156 -7.37 8.21 12.21
N ARG A 157 -6.27 7.86 11.52
CA ARG A 157 -6.27 6.79 10.51
C ARG A 157 -6.71 5.46 11.10
N LEU A 158 -6.21 5.09 12.28
CA LEU A 158 -6.64 3.87 12.97
C LEU A 158 -8.15 3.89 13.24
N SER A 159 -8.68 5.02 13.74
CA SER A 159 -10.12 5.16 14.00
C SER A 159 -10.95 5.02 12.72
N VAL A 160 -10.52 5.63 11.61
CA VAL A 160 -11.17 5.50 10.30
C VAL A 160 -11.11 4.05 9.82
N HIS A 161 -9.95 3.40 9.94
CA HIS A 161 -9.78 1.99 9.56
C HIS A 161 -10.71 1.08 10.33
N ILE A 162 -10.77 1.20 11.66
CA ILE A 162 -11.67 0.39 12.52
C ILE A 162 -13.13 0.63 12.12
N SER A 163 -13.54 1.89 11.92
CA SER A 163 -14.90 2.21 11.49
C SER A 163 -15.25 1.56 10.14
N ALA A 164 -14.34 1.56 9.18
CA ALA A 164 -14.52 0.92 7.89
C ALA A 164 -14.60 -0.61 8.01
N VAL A 165 -13.83 -1.23 8.90
CA VAL A 165 -13.91 -2.67 9.21
C VAL A 165 -15.29 -3.02 9.73
N PHE A 166 -15.83 -2.25 10.67
CA PHE A 166 -17.20 -2.46 11.18
C PHE A 166 -18.25 -2.26 10.07
N ALA A 167 -18.17 -1.18 9.31
CA ALA A 167 -19.17 -0.85 8.29
C ALA A 167 -19.18 -1.86 7.12
N ASN A 168 -18.05 -2.44 6.75
CA ASN A 168 -17.93 -3.32 5.60
C ASN A 168 -17.70 -4.78 5.98
N ASN A 169 -16.62 -5.10 6.69
CA ASN A 169 -16.22 -6.50 6.90
C ASN A 169 -17.19 -7.22 7.83
N PHE A 170 -17.60 -6.60 8.93
CA PHE A 170 -18.59 -7.19 9.82
C PHE A 170 -19.96 -7.32 9.18
N SER A 171 -20.41 -6.30 8.42
CA SER A 171 -21.68 -6.38 7.68
C SER A 171 -21.67 -7.52 6.65
N ASN A 172 -20.58 -7.69 5.90
CA ASN A 172 -20.44 -8.81 4.98
C ASN A 172 -20.42 -10.16 5.71
N HIS A 173 -19.75 -10.24 6.85
CA HIS A 173 -19.72 -11.47 7.66
C HIS A 173 -21.11 -11.85 8.18
N MET A 174 -21.90 -10.87 8.64
CA MET A 174 -23.29 -11.10 9.04
C MET A 174 -24.14 -11.63 7.88
N ASN A 175 -23.96 -11.12 6.67
CA ASN A 175 -24.65 -11.63 5.48
C ASN A 175 -24.28 -13.09 5.19
N VAL A 176 -22.98 -13.45 5.30
CA VAL A 176 -22.53 -14.84 5.11
C VAL A 176 -23.18 -15.77 6.14
N ILE A 177 -23.21 -15.38 7.43
CA ILE A 177 -23.88 -16.15 8.48
C ILE A 177 -25.38 -16.34 8.16
N ALA A 178 -26.05 -15.26 7.72
CA ALA A 178 -27.47 -15.35 7.36
C ALA A 178 -27.71 -16.31 6.18
N GLU A 179 -26.84 -16.29 5.17
CA GLU A 179 -26.90 -17.24 4.04
C GLU A 179 -26.66 -18.70 4.50
N GLU A 180 -25.76 -18.92 5.45
CA GLU A 180 -25.51 -20.25 6.01
C GLU A 180 -26.73 -20.77 6.77
N ILE A 181 -27.40 -19.93 7.55
CA ILE A 181 -28.64 -20.29 8.27
C ILE A 181 -29.76 -20.68 7.29
N LEU A 182 -29.86 -20.01 6.14
CA LEU A 182 -30.87 -20.31 5.12
C LEU A 182 -30.63 -21.62 4.36
N LYS A 183 -29.46 -22.22 4.47
CA LYS A 183 -29.13 -23.52 3.82
C LYS A 183 -29.51 -24.73 4.67
N ILE A 184 -29.97 -24.54 5.90
CA ILE A 184 -30.49 -25.59 6.80
C ILE A 184 -31.95 -25.83 6.48
#